data_890582fe6631694df12627e9644a0d36
#
_entry.id   890582fe6631694df12627e9644a0d36
#
_cell.length_a   1.000
_cell.length_b   1.000
_cell.length_c   1.000
_cell.angle_alpha   90.00
_cell.angle_beta   90.00
_cell.angle_gamma   90.00
#
_symmetry.space_group_name_H-M   'P 1'
#
loop_
_entity.id
_entity.type
_entity.pdbx_description
1 polymer ?
#
loop_
_entity_poly.entity_id
_entity_poly.type
_entity_poly.pdbx_seq_one_letter_code
_entity_poly.pdbx_strand_id
1 'polypeptide(L)'
;MADINLGQLASTTLQKYQPKLVDNIYKKHVILNHLKANGGTTMFNGGRQLVAPLMYGSNSTVQTFDGTDTLDTTYQEGIDAATYDWKFYNVAVSFTMVDKVKNKGKEQVLSLLKAKIKQAELALSERINSDLIDGTDTKGFQSFLTMSDATSEIGGINGTTYSWWRGNIDSDSVTVSFSDMRAVKNSCQNGNGGSKVSLIVTTQAIFQKLFALLTATYSFNPTQAATKEGKRLAEASFEMLEFEGIPVVYDEDMPTGAMFFMNKDNYKLGILEDMNFAVVDKNQPYDQHVSIQHITFGGAAFTDRRASLGQMTEKTSA
;
A
#
# COMPACT_ATOMS: atom_id res chain seq x y z
N MET A 1 -44.27 6.00 35.35
CA MET A 1 -42.92 6.57 35.30
C MET A 1 -43.00 7.75 34.36
N ALA A 2 -42.72 8.94 34.84
CA ALA A 2 -42.76 10.14 33.98
C ALA A 2 -41.61 10.09 32.99
N ASP A 3 -41.94 10.19 31.70
CA ASP A 3 -40.93 10.33 30.64
C ASP A 3 -40.08 11.58 30.93
N ILE A 4 -38.80 11.37 31.17
CA ILE A 4 -37.84 12.45 31.34
C ILE A 4 -37.75 13.16 29.96
N ASN A 5 -38.25 14.39 29.92
CA ASN A 5 -38.20 15.20 28.70
C ASN A 5 -36.74 15.60 28.40
N LEU A 6 -36.07 14.78 27.61
CA LEU A 6 -34.68 14.96 27.20
C LEU A 6 -34.42 16.35 26.58
N GLY A 7 -35.42 16.96 25.95
CA GLY A 7 -35.33 18.30 25.39
C GLY A 7 -35.18 19.39 26.47
N GLN A 8 -35.86 19.27 27.60
CA GLN A 8 -35.74 20.21 28.74
C GLN A 8 -34.38 20.02 29.44
N LEU A 9 -33.94 18.79 29.61
CA LEU A 9 -32.62 18.50 30.20
C LEU A 9 -31.49 19.04 29.35
N ALA A 10 -31.56 18.88 28.03
CA ALA A 10 -30.55 19.38 27.07
C ALA A 10 -30.49 20.91 27.03
N SER A 11 -31.62 21.61 27.28
CA SER A 11 -31.65 23.08 27.26
C SER A 11 -31.16 23.73 28.55
N THR A 12 -31.23 23.01 29.68
CA THR A 12 -30.90 23.56 31.01
C THR A 12 -29.57 23.08 31.57
N THR A 13 -28.97 21.99 31.03
CA THR A 13 -27.74 21.40 31.55
C THR A 13 -26.60 21.55 30.53
N LEU A 14 -25.51 22.19 30.94
CA LEU A 14 -24.30 22.31 30.10
C LEU A 14 -23.69 20.94 29.89
N GLN A 15 -23.69 20.45 28.66
CA GLN A 15 -23.09 19.16 28.33
C GLN A 15 -21.56 19.27 28.35
N LYS A 16 -20.89 18.37 29.07
CA LYS A 16 -19.44 18.25 29.03
C LYS A 16 -19.04 17.42 27.82
N TYR A 17 -18.38 18.05 26.86
CA TYR A 17 -17.85 17.37 25.69
C TYR A 17 -16.40 16.96 25.92
N GLN A 18 -16.02 15.79 25.39
CA GLN A 18 -14.61 15.42 25.31
C GLN A 18 -13.91 16.34 24.29
N PRO A 19 -12.78 16.98 24.68
CA PRO A 19 -12.09 17.90 23.79
C PRO A 19 -11.31 17.19 22.67
N LYS A 20 -11.28 15.85 22.66
CA LYS A 20 -10.54 15.03 21.70
C LYS A 20 -11.51 14.27 20.80
N LEU A 21 -11.37 14.46 19.48
CA LEU A 21 -12.05 13.65 18.47
C LEU A 21 -11.43 12.25 18.48
N VAL A 22 -12.27 11.21 18.67
CA VAL A 22 -11.86 9.81 18.58
C VAL A 22 -12.24 9.31 17.19
N ASP A 23 -11.28 8.72 16.51
CA ASP A 23 -11.47 8.10 15.22
C ASP A 23 -11.94 6.65 15.43
N ASN A 24 -13.15 6.35 14.99
CA ASN A 24 -13.77 5.02 15.11
C ASN A 24 -14.00 4.35 13.75
N ILE A 25 -13.59 4.96 12.66
CA ILE A 25 -13.98 4.57 11.30
C ILE A 25 -12.80 4.03 10.51
N TYR A 26 -11.61 4.61 10.70
CA TYR A 26 -10.48 4.37 9.82
C TYR A 26 -9.58 3.23 10.27
N LYS A 27 -9.18 2.45 9.28
CA LYS A 27 -8.33 1.27 9.42
C LYS A 27 -6.85 1.63 9.47
N LYS A 28 -6.03 0.70 9.92
CA LYS A 28 -4.57 0.84 9.87
C LYS A 28 -4.08 0.44 8.48
N HIS A 29 -3.32 1.32 7.84
CA HIS A 29 -2.78 1.13 6.49
C HIS A 29 -1.40 0.50 6.56
N VAL A 30 -1.32 -0.82 6.44
CA VAL A 30 -0.08 -1.58 6.60
C VAL A 30 0.90 -1.29 5.45
N ILE A 31 0.45 -1.42 4.21
CA ILE A 31 1.29 -1.27 3.01
C ILE A 31 1.83 0.16 2.91
N LEU A 32 0.95 1.15 3.03
CA LEU A 32 1.35 2.55 2.95
C LEU A 32 2.36 2.94 4.05
N ASN A 33 2.15 2.45 5.28
CA ASN A 33 3.06 2.68 6.39
C ASN A 33 4.41 1.97 6.18
N HIS A 34 4.39 0.74 5.66
CA HIS A 34 5.62 0.01 5.35
C HIS A 34 6.46 0.72 4.29
N LEU A 35 5.84 1.19 3.19
CA LEU A 35 6.54 1.95 2.14
C LEU A 35 7.13 3.26 2.68
N LYS A 36 6.37 4.01 3.48
CA LYS A 36 6.87 5.25 4.10
C LYS A 36 8.02 5.01 5.08
N ALA A 37 7.92 3.98 5.92
CA ALA A 37 8.90 3.68 6.96
C ALA A 37 10.23 3.15 6.41
N ASN A 38 10.19 2.44 5.27
CA ASN A 38 11.36 1.73 4.73
C ASN A 38 11.97 2.38 3.47
N GLY A 39 11.58 3.64 3.17
CA GLY A 39 12.13 4.36 2.03
C GLY A 39 11.62 3.88 0.66
N GLY A 40 10.48 3.16 0.62
CA GLY A 40 9.80 2.79 -0.61
C GLY A 40 9.04 3.95 -1.27
N THR A 41 9.18 5.17 -0.76
CA THR A 41 8.61 6.38 -1.34
C THR A 41 9.70 7.25 -1.95
N THR A 42 9.49 7.70 -3.18
CA THR A 42 10.41 8.59 -3.91
C THR A 42 9.66 9.84 -4.34
N MET A 43 10.23 11.02 -4.09
CA MET A 43 9.64 12.30 -4.52
C MET A 43 10.11 12.64 -5.93
N PHE A 44 9.20 13.17 -6.74
CA PHE A 44 9.44 13.60 -8.12
C PHE A 44 8.90 15.01 -8.35
N ASN A 45 9.67 15.84 -9.07
CA ASN A 45 9.31 17.24 -9.38
C ASN A 45 8.54 17.38 -10.70
N GLY A 46 7.77 16.35 -11.09
CA GLY A 46 6.99 16.38 -12.32
C GLY A 46 7.49 15.37 -13.35
N GLY A 47 7.14 15.60 -14.61
CA GLY A 47 7.40 14.69 -15.72
C GLY A 47 6.08 14.16 -16.32
N ARG A 48 6.09 13.81 -17.61
CA ARG A 48 4.90 13.29 -18.30
C ARG A 48 4.50 11.91 -17.75
N GLN A 49 5.47 11.06 -17.55
CA GLN A 49 5.35 9.67 -17.06
C GLN A 49 6.57 9.33 -16.23
N LEU A 50 6.42 8.38 -15.32
CA LEU A 50 7.53 7.79 -14.61
C LEU A 50 8.09 6.66 -15.48
N VAL A 51 9.39 6.70 -15.77
CA VAL A 51 10.08 5.70 -16.59
C VAL A 51 11.08 4.97 -15.71
N ALA A 52 10.94 3.65 -15.61
CA ALA A 52 11.86 2.76 -14.91
C ALA A 52 12.70 2.00 -15.94
N PRO A 53 14.00 2.29 -16.06
CA PRO A 53 14.88 1.53 -16.97
C PRO A 53 15.10 0.12 -16.44
N LEU A 54 15.01 -0.87 -17.33
CA LEU A 54 15.08 -2.29 -17.01
C LEU A 54 16.20 -2.95 -17.80
N MET A 55 16.97 -3.80 -17.14
CA MET A 55 17.91 -4.71 -17.79
C MET A 55 17.35 -6.13 -17.70
N TYR A 56 17.05 -6.76 -18.82
CA TYR A 56 16.44 -8.08 -18.89
C TYR A 56 17.29 -9.15 -19.53
N GLY A 57 18.28 -8.78 -20.33
CA GLY A 57 19.12 -9.71 -21.08
C GLY A 57 20.55 -9.73 -20.56
N SER A 58 21.16 -10.90 -20.56
CA SER A 58 22.60 -11.06 -20.44
C SER A 58 23.22 -11.01 -21.84
N ASN A 59 24.44 -10.52 -21.94
CA ASN A 59 25.17 -10.52 -23.21
C ASN A 59 25.61 -11.95 -23.55
N SER A 60 25.15 -12.49 -24.70
CA SER A 60 25.46 -13.85 -25.15
C SER A 60 26.81 -13.95 -25.86
N THR A 61 27.49 -12.82 -26.14
CA THR A 61 28.80 -12.81 -26.79
C THR A 61 29.96 -13.15 -25.84
N VAL A 62 29.65 -13.42 -24.56
CA VAL A 62 30.68 -13.85 -23.59
C VAL A 62 31.20 -15.22 -23.98
N GLN A 63 32.47 -15.28 -24.33
CA GLN A 63 33.17 -16.52 -24.72
C GLN A 63 34.58 -16.56 -24.16
N THR A 64 35.09 -17.76 -23.96
CA THR A 64 36.51 -17.99 -23.75
C THR A 64 37.20 -18.07 -25.10
N PHE A 65 38.40 -17.51 -25.27
CA PHE A 65 39.12 -17.52 -26.51
C PHE A 65 40.59 -17.96 -26.33
N ASP A 66 41.15 -18.56 -27.34
CA ASP A 66 42.58 -18.79 -27.49
C ASP A 66 43.09 -17.95 -28.68
N GLY A 67 44.34 -17.59 -28.70
CA GLY A 67 44.96 -16.51 -29.47
C GLY A 67 44.59 -16.33 -30.96
N THR A 68 43.93 -17.31 -31.59
CA THR A 68 43.51 -17.25 -33.00
C THR A 68 42.01 -17.32 -33.22
N ASP A 69 41.22 -17.35 -32.14
CA ASP A 69 39.77 -17.49 -32.23
C ASP A 69 39.08 -16.21 -32.73
N THR A 70 38.02 -16.38 -33.51
CA THR A 70 37.18 -15.26 -33.95
C THR A 70 36.20 -14.90 -32.81
N LEU A 71 36.24 -13.65 -32.38
CA LEU A 71 35.35 -13.13 -31.32
C LEU A 71 33.96 -12.83 -31.89
N ASP A 72 32.91 -13.21 -31.14
CA ASP A 72 31.54 -12.85 -31.46
C ASP A 72 31.31 -11.36 -31.16
N THR A 73 30.93 -10.59 -32.17
CA THR A 73 30.66 -9.15 -32.09
C THR A 73 29.20 -8.83 -32.40
N THR A 74 28.30 -9.82 -32.30
CA THR A 74 26.88 -9.64 -32.58
C THR A 74 26.25 -8.62 -31.63
N TYR A 75 25.49 -7.67 -32.17
CA TYR A 75 24.74 -6.68 -31.39
C TYR A 75 23.72 -7.38 -30.47
N GLN A 76 23.68 -6.97 -29.21
CA GLN A 76 22.78 -7.54 -28.19
C GLN A 76 21.80 -6.47 -27.67
N GLU A 77 20.53 -6.81 -27.66
CA GLU A 77 19.49 -6.02 -26.98
C GLU A 77 19.24 -6.62 -25.58
N GLY A 78 19.30 -5.82 -24.56
CA GLY A 78 19.12 -6.30 -23.18
C GLY A 78 18.57 -5.24 -22.24
N ILE A 79 18.17 -4.07 -22.76
CA ILE A 79 17.65 -2.94 -22.00
C ILE A 79 16.29 -2.55 -22.54
N ASP A 80 15.32 -2.35 -21.64
CA ASP A 80 13.97 -1.87 -21.92
C ASP A 80 13.57 -0.86 -20.84
N ALA A 81 12.38 -0.28 -20.93
CA ALA A 81 11.86 0.66 -19.95
C ALA A 81 10.39 0.43 -19.69
N ALA A 82 10.04 0.28 -18.43
CA ALA A 82 8.63 0.30 -18.01
C ALA A 82 8.17 1.75 -17.76
N THR A 83 6.99 2.08 -18.27
CA THR A 83 6.41 3.43 -18.17
C THR A 83 5.15 3.40 -17.33
N TYR A 84 5.06 4.31 -16.36
CA TYR A 84 3.93 4.41 -15.45
C TYR A 84 3.31 5.80 -15.53
N ASP A 85 1.98 5.87 -15.67
CA ASP A 85 1.25 7.11 -15.69
C ASP A 85 1.01 7.63 -14.28
N TRP A 86 1.08 8.95 -14.11
CA TRP A 86 0.69 9.61 -12.88
C TRP A 86 -0.80 9.48 -12.63
N LYS A 87 -1.16 9.16 -11.41
CA LYS A 87 -2.54 9.03 -10.93
C LYS A 87 -2.81 10.10 -9.89
N PHE A 88 -4.03 10.64 -9.92
CA PHE A 88 -4.40 11.78 -9.11
C PHE A 88 -5.62 11.46 -8.28
N TYR A 89 -5.54 11.78 -7.01
CA TYR A 89 -6.62 11.64 -6.05
C TYR A 89 -7.02 13.00 -5.52
N ASN A 90 -8.30 13.18 -5.25
CA ASN A 90 -8.85 14.42 -4.73
C ASN A 90 -9.93 14.11 -3.69
N VAL A 91 -9.91 14.87 -2.61
CA VAL A 91 -11.00 14.88 -1.63
C VAL A 91 -11.43 16.33 -1.38
N ALA A 92 -12.73 16.58 -1.41
CA ALA A 92 -13.30 17.89 -1.17
C ALA A 92 -13.72 18.04 0.30
N VAL A 93 -13.31 19.13 0.92
CA VAL A 93 -13.77 19.56 2.25
C VAL A 93 -14.67 20.76 2.07
N SER A 94 -15.97 20.56 2.29
CA SER A 94 -16.97 21.63 2.18
C SER A 94 -17.49 22.05 3.58
N PHE A 95 -17.70 23.34 3.76
CA PHE A 95 -18.32 23.89 4.95
C PHE A 95 -19.15 25.10 4.61
N THR A 96 -20.32 25.19 5.25
CA THR A 96 -21.24 26.30 5.03
C THR A 96 -20.87 27.51 5.88
N MET A 97 -21.30 28.69 5.46
CA MET A 97 -21.13 29.90 6.26
C MET A 97 -21.87 29.81 7.61
N VAL A 98 -23.00 29.11 7.63
CA VAL A 98 -23.79 28.85 8.85
C VAL A 98 -22.98 28.03 9.85
N ASP A 99 -22.29 26.94 9.40
CA ASP A 99 -21.43 26.13 10.25
C ASP A 99 -20.28 26.96 10.83
N LYS A 100 -19.70 27.85 10.01
CA LYS A 100 -18.62 28.72 10.43
C LYS A 100 -19.06 29.73 11.49
N VAL A 101 -20.26 30.27 11.36
CA VAL A 101 -20.82 31.23 12.35
C VAL A 101 -21.20 30.54 13.65
N LYS A 102 -21.86 29.36 13.58
CA LYS A 102 -22.26 28.58 14.76
C LYS A 102 -21.08 28.03 15.55
N ASN A 103 -19.98 27.67 14.87
CA ASN A 103 -18.78 27.13 15.51
C ASN A 103 -17.69 28.19 15.65
N LYS A 104 -18.00 29.29 16.37
CA LYS A 104 -17.10 30.44 16.56
C LYS A 104 -17.07 30.90 18.03
N GLY A 105 -15.94 31.39 18.48
CA GLY A 105 -15.78 32.04 19.79
C GLY A 105 -15.74 31.06 20.96
N LYS A 106 -16.31 31.46 22.09
CA LYS A 106 -16.32 30.68 23.33
C LYS A 106 -17.17 29.42 23.29
N GLU A 107 -18.12 29.35 22.35
CA GLU A 107 -19.00 28.21 22.10
C GLU A 107 -18.34 27.11 21.28
N GLN A 108 -17.14 27.34 20.80
CA GLN A 108 -16.39 26.37 20.01
C GLN A 108 -15.74 25.32 20.90
N VAL A 109 -16.31 24.11 20.91
CA VAL A 109 -15.75 22.95 21.63
C VAL A 109 -14.63 22.29 20.81
N LEU A 110 -14.85 22.15 19.50
CA LEU A 110 -13.90 21.57 18.53
C LEU A 110 -13.80 22.46 17.30
N SER A 111 -12.61 22.60 16.75
CA SER A 111 -12.45 23.23 15.44
C SER A 111 -13.01 22.33 14.33
N LEU A 112 -14.26 22.60 13.93
CA LEU A 112 -14.96 21.84 12.89
C LEU A 112 -14.13 21.73 11.60
N LEU A 113 -13.47 22.81 11.19
CA LEU A 113 -12.63 22.82 10.01
C LEU A 113 -11.46 21.85 10.13
N LYS A 114 -10.72 21.88 11.28
CA LYS A 114 -9.61 20.94 11.52
C LYS A 114 -10.08 19.50 11.56
N ALA A 115 -11.25 19.24 12.16
CA ALA A 115 -11.83 17.90 12.20
C ALA A 115 -12.19 17.38 10.79
N LYS A 116 -12.83 18.21 9.95
CA LYS A 116 -13.17 17.87 8.56
C LYS A 116 -11.93 17.66 7.68
N ILE A 117 -10.88 18.48 7.84
CA ILE A 117 -9.62 18.30 7.12
C ILE A 117 -8.97 16.97 7.51
N LYS A 118 -8.87 16.69 8.81
CA LYS A 118 -8.31 15.41 9.28
C LYS A 118 -9.13 14.21 8.78
N GLN A 119 -10.45 14.31 8.77
CA GLN A 119 -11.32 13.29 8.21
C GLN A 119 -11.03 13.06 6.72
N ALA A 120 -10.88 14.13 5.96
CA ALA A 120 -10.57 14.05 4.54
C ALA A 120 -9.18 13.43 4.26
N GLU A 121 -8.17 13.80 5.04
CA GLU A 121 -6.82 13.21 4.93
C GLU A 121 -6.83 11.71 5.23
N LEU A 122 -7.56 11.28 6.25
CA LEU A 122 -7.70 9.86 6.59
C LEU A 122 -8.43 9.10 5.48
N ALA A 123 -9.56 9.63 4.98
CA ALA A 123 -10.30 9.01 3.88
C ALA A 123 -9.46 8.90 2.59
N LEU A 124 -8.65 9.92 2.29
CA LEU A 124 -7.75 9.89 1.16
C LEU A 124 -6.65 8.81 1.34
N SER A 125 -6.09 8.70 2.54
CA SER A 125 -5.10 7.67 2.87
C SER A 125 -5.67 6.27 2.79
N GLU A 126 -6.91 6.07 3.23
CA GLU A 126 -7.64 4.79 3.13
C GLU A 126 -7.85 4.40 1.66
N ARG A 127 -8.32 5.35 0.83
CA ARG A 127 -8.50 5.08 -0.60
C ARG A 127 -7.18 4.74 -1.29
N ILE A 128 -6.09 5.43 -0.97
CA ILE A 128 -4.77 5.14 -1.50
C ILE A 128 -4.31 3.73 -1.10
N ASN A 129 -4.49 3.33 0.16
CA ASN A 129 -4.11 2.00 0.64
C ASN A 129 -4.92 0.90 -0.05
N SER A 130 -6.23 1.07 -0.16
CA SER A 130 -7.11 0.13 -0.85
C SER A 130 -6.71 -0.04 -2.32
N ASP A 131 -6.43 1.06 -3.03
CA ASP A 131 -5.99 0.99 -4.43
C ASP A 131 -4.60 0.37 -4.59
N LEU A 132 -3.69 0.55 -3.63
CA LEU A 132 -2.38 -0.13 -3.64
C LEU A 132 -2.50 -1.64 -3.44
N ILE A 133 -3.53 -2.12 -2.74
CA ILE A 133 -3.78 -3.54 -2.47
C ILE A 133 -4.47 -4.21 -3.66
N ASP A 134 -5.69 -3.77 -3.96
CA ASP A 134 -6.60 -4.38 -4.95
C ASP A 134 -7.39 -3.32 -5.74
N GLY A 135 -6.72 -2.27 -6.19
CA GLY A 135 -7.35 -1.23 -7.00
C GLY A 135 -7.81 -1.77 -8.35
N THR A 136 -9.12 -1.69 -8.60
CA THR A 136 -9.76 -2.06 -9.87
C THR A 136 -10.05 -0.86 -10.76
N ASP A 137 -9.92 0.37 -10.23
CA ASP A 137 -10.16 1.61 -10.97
C ASP A 137 -9.00 1.91 -11.91
N THR A 138 -9.28 2.05 -13.20
CA THR A 138 -8.29 2.42 -14.22
C THR A 138 -7.65 3.79 -13.99
N LYS A 139 -8.31 4.67 -13.24
CA LYS A 139 -7.80 5.99 -12.84
C LYS A 139 -7.01 5.94 -11.52
N GLY A 140 -7.13 4.86 -10.75
CA GLY A 140 -6.41 4.63 -9.50
C GLY A 140 -4.99 4.10 -9.72
N PHE A 141 -4.28 3.87 -8.62
CA PHE A 141 -2.97 3.22 -8.67
C PHE A 141 -3.08 1.80 -9.21
N GLN A 142 -2.01 1.36 -9.83
CA GLN A 142 -1.85 -0.02 -10.18
C GLN A 142 -1.67 -0.84 -8.90
N SER A 143 -2.56 -1.81 -8.67
CA SER A 143 -2.56 -2.57 -7.42
C SER A 143 -1.41 -3.56 -7.35
N PHE A 144 -1.03 -3.92 -6.13
CA PHE A 144 -0.04 -4.96 -5.90
C PHE A 144 -0.51 -6.31 -6.47
N LEU A 145 -1.81 -6.61 -6.34
CA LEU A 145 -2.42 -7.80 -6.92
C LEU A 145 -2.14 -7.91 -8.42
N THR A 146 -2.32 -6.81 -9.17
CA THR A 146 -2.04 -6.78 -10.61
C THR A 146 -0.55 -6.81 -10.92
N MET A 147 0.28 -6.10 -10.12
CA MET A 147 1.73 -6.05 -10.34
C MET A 147 2.42 -7.38 -10.07
N SER A 148 1.94 -8.17 -9.13
CA SER A 148 2.50 -9.49 -8.79
C SER A 148 1.92 -10.63 -9.62
N ASP A 149 0.92 -10.36 -10.49
CA ASP A 149 0.36 -11.33 -11.42
C ASP A 149 1.38 -11.73 -12.51
N ALA A 150 1.25 -12.94 -13.05
CA ALA A 150 2.15 -13.47 -14.06
C ALA A 150 1.82 -12.99 -15.48
N THR A 151 0.58 -12.63 -15.77
CA THR A 151 0.06 -12.41 -17.13
C THR A 151 -0.23 -10.95 -17.46
N SER A 152 -0.47 -10.12 -16.44
CA SER A 152 -0.88 -8.73 -16.59
C SER A 152 0.15 -7.88 -17.32
N GLU A 153 -0.34 -6.93 -18.12
CA GLU A 153 0.47 -5.89 -18.75
C GLU A 153 0.75 -4.77 -17.74
N ILE A 154 2.03 -4.54 -17.43
CA ILE A 154 2.50 -3.56 -16.46
C ILE A 154 3.60 -2.71 -17.09
N GLY A 155 3.45 -1.40 -17.00
CA GLY A 155 4.45 -0.47 -17.54
C GLY A 155 4.58 -0.54 -19.06
N GLY A 156 3.55 -0.99 -19.79
CA GLY A 156 3.57 -1.20 -21.24
C GLY A 156 4.21 -2.52 -21.67
N ILE A 157 4.61 -3.37 -20.73
CA ILE A 157 5.25 -4.66 -21.00
C ILE A 157 4.31 -5.79 -20.59
N ASN A 158 3.98 -6.68 -21.51
CA ASN A 158 3.05 -7.79 -21.27
C ASN A 158 3.79 -9.02 -20.70
N GLY A 159 3.39 -9.45 -19.48
CA GLY A 159 3.98 -10.62 -18.81
C GLY A 159 3.72 -11.96 -19.52
N THR A 160 2.69 -12.07 -20.36
CA THR A 160 2.44 -13.28 -21.14
C THR A 160 3.50 -13.45 -22.23
N THR A 161 3.89 -12.34 -22.91
CA THR A 161 4.88 -12.33 -23.98
C THR A 161 6.31 -12.40 -23.43
N TYR A 162 6.57 -11.63 -22.36
CA TYR A 162 7.92 -11.50 -21.80
C TYR A 162 8.02 -12.20 -20.44
N SER A 163 8.54 -13.42 -20.42
CA SER A 163 8.64 -14.27 -19.22
C SER A 163 9.49 -13.66 -18.11
N TRP A 164 10.46 -12.82 -18.44
CA TRP A 164 11.29 -12.12 -17.47
C TRP A 164 10.55 -11.00 -16.71
N TRP A 165 9.37 -10.56 -17.24
CA TRP A 165 8.52 -9.54 -16.64
C TRP A 165 7.28 -10.14 -15.97
N ARG A 166 7.43 -11.26 -15.29
CA ARG A 166 6.34 -11.95 -14.56
C ARG A 166 6.51 -11.80 -13.06
N GLY A 167 5.40 -11.63 -12.35
CA GLY A 167 5.33 -11.83 -10.91
C GLY A 167 5.22 -13.32 -10.57
N ASN A 168 5.35 -13.63 -9.29
CA ASN A 168 5.19 -15.01 -8.79
C ASN A 168 3.79 -15.16 -8.22
N ILE A 169 3.01 -16.09 -8.76
CA ILE A 169 1.66 -16.38 -8.30
C ILE A 169 1.53 -17.86 -7.91
N ASP A 170 0.86 -18.09 -6.79
CA ASP A 170 0.34 -19.37 -6.37
C ASP A 170 -1.17 -19.21 -6.16
N SER A 171 -1.95 -19.87 -6.99
CA SER A 171 -3.43 -19.77 -7.03
C SER A 171 -4.13 -21.07 -6.67
N ASP A 172 -3.46 -21.96 -5.97
CA ASP A 172 -4.06 -23.23 -5.56
C ASP A 172 -5.08 -23.01 -4.43
N SER A 173 -6.32 -23.49 -4.64
CA SER A 173 -7.42 -23.41 -3.66
C SER A 173 -7.26 -24.42 -2.53
N VAL A 174 -6.15 -24.37 -1.82
CA VAL A 174 -5.84 -25.26 -0.69
C VAL A 174 -5.59 -24.46 0.59
N THR A 175 -5.62 -25.14 1.72
CA THR A 175 -5.27 -24.55 3.01
C THR A 175 -3.83 -24.05 2.99
N VAL A 176 -3.60 -22.83 3.45
CA VAL A 176 -2.24 -22.26 3.53
C VAL A 176 -1.30 -23.13 4.34
N SER A 177 -0.11 -23.38 3.80
CA SER A 177 0.96 -24.12 4.49
C SER A 177 2.28 -23.34 4.49
N PHE A 178 3.16 -23.65 5.45
CA PHE A 178 4.51 -23.07 5.46
C PHE A 178 5.36 -23.49 4.26
N SER A 179 5.05 -24.65 3.67
CA SER A 179 5.72 -25.14 2.46
C SER A 179 5.44 -24.24 1.27
N ASP A 180 4.17 -23.88 1.07
CA ASP A 180 3.74 -23.01 -0.05
C ASP A 180 4.29 -21.59 0.13
N MET A 181 4.20 -21.05 1.35
CA MET A 181 4.80 -19.75 1.68
C MET A 181 6.31 -19.73 1.38
N ARG A 182 7.03 -20.80 1.70
CA ARG A 182 8.47 -20.93 1.42
C ARG A 182 8.73 -21.04 -0.08
N ALA A 183 7.89 -21.74 -0.84
CA ALA A 183 8.01 -21.87 -2.28
C ALA A 183 7.87 -20.51 -2.97
N VAL A 184 6.82 -19.75 -2.65
CA VAL A 184 6.61 -18.40 -3.19
C VAL A 184 7.72 -17.44 -2.77
N LYS A 185 8.10 -17.42 -1.49
CA LYS A 185 9.23 -16.62 -0.99
C LYS A 185 10.52 -16.91 -1.76
N ASN A 186 10.86 -18.20 -1.95
CA ASN A 186 12.08 -18.59 -2.66
C ASN A 186 12.01 -18.18 -4.14
N SER A 187 10.85 -18.28 -4.79
CA SER A 187 10.65 -17.79 -6.15
C SER A 187 10.87 -16.28 -6.25
N CYS A 188 10.39 -15.50 -5.29
CA CYS A 188 10.62 -14.05 -5.24
C CYS A 188 12.10 -13.68 -5.04
N GLN A 189 12.87 -14.53 -4.37
CA GLN A 189 14.29 -14.30 -4.08
C GLN A 189 15.23 -14.89 -5.14
N ASN A 190 14.75 -15.83 -5.95
CA ASN A 190 15.55 -16.52 -6.94
C ASN A 190 15.99 -15.56 -8.06
N GLY A 191 17.26 -15.53 -8.36
CA GLY A 191 17.82 -14.67 -9.42
C GLY A 191 17.81 -13.16 -9.11
N ASN A 192 17.50 -12.76 -7.87
CA ASN A 192 17.28 -11.36 -7.48
C ASN A 192 18.51 -10.64 -6.91
N GLY A 193 19.71 -11.17 -7.12
CA GLY A 193 20.92 -10.48 -6.63
C GLY A 193 20.92 -10.22 -5.12
N GLY A 194 20.22 -11.05 -4.33
CA GLY A 194 20.14 -10.91 -2.88
C GLY A 194 18.97 -10.03 -2.36
N SER A 195 18.13 -9.51 -3.24
CA SER A 195 16.92 -8.77 -2.81
C SER A 195 15.93 -9.71 -2.14
N LYS A 196 15.50 -9.36 -0.93
CA LYS A 196 14.68 -10.22 -0.06
C LYS A 196 13.27 -9.67 0.09
N VAL A 197 12.30 -10.58 0.26
CA VAL A 197 10.97 -10.21 0.73
C VAL A 197 11.11 -9.51 2.08
N SER A 198 10.51 -8.34 2.20
CA SER A 198 10.61 -7.49 3.40
C SER A 198 9.37 -7.51 4.28
N LEU A 199 8.22 -7.84 3.69
CA LEU A 199 6.93 -7.87 4.36
C LEU A 199 6.02 -8.91 3.71
N ILE A 200 5.26 -9.63 4.55
CA ILE A 200 4.15 -10.47 4.12
C ILE A 200 2.86 -9.86 4.66
N VAL A 201 1.90 -9.58 3.78
CA VAL A 201 0.58 -9.05 4.16
C VAL A 201 -0.49 -10.06 3.78
N THR A 202 -1.44 -10.30 4.68
CA THR A 202 -2.49 -11.29 4.47
C THR A 202 -3.83 -10.86 5.06
N THR A 203 -4.86 -11.69 4.91
CA THR A 203 -6.15 -11.51 5.58
C THR A 203 -6.08 -11.97 7.04
N GLN A 204 -6.96 -11.43 7.88
CA GLN A 204 -7.06 -11.83 9.29
C GLN A 204 -7.31 -13.34 9.47
N ALA A 205 -8.13 -13.94 8.61
CA ALA A 205 -8.45 -15.37 8.68
C ALA A 205 -7.21 -16.26 8.44
N ILE A 206 -6.41 -15.95 7.42
CA ILE A 206 -5.16 -16.66 7.14
C ILE A 206 -4.13 -16.39 8.25
N PHE A 207 -4.04 -15.17 8.75
CA PHE A 207 -3.14 -14.83 9.85
C PHE A 207 -3.43 -15.67 11.10
N GLN A 208 -4.70 -15.81 11.49
CA GLN A 208 -5.11 -16.66 12.61
C GLN A 208 -4.77 -18.13 12.37
N LYS A 209 -4.93 -18.63 11.15
CA LYS A 209 -4.55 -19.99 10.78
C LYS A 209 -3.04 -20.22 10.91
N LEU A 210 -2.22 -19.28 10.42
CA LEU A 210 -0.76 -19.36 10.58
C LEU A 210 -0.35 -19.34 12.05
N PHE A 211 -0.99 -18.51 12.86
CA PHE A 211 -0.76 -18.48 14.29
C PHE A 211 -1.08 -19.82 14.96
N ALA A 212 -2.20 -20.45 14.59
CA ALA A 212 -2.59 -21.78 15.09
C ALA A 212 -1.58 -22.85 14.67
N LEU A 213 -1.10 -22.83 13.42
CA LEU A 213 -0.07 -23.77 12.95
C LEU A 213 1.26 -23.62 13.71
N LEU A 214 1.68 -22.40 14.00
CA LEU A 214 2.89 -22.14 14.80
C LEU A 214 2.72 -22.59 16.25
N THR A 215 1.58 -22.28 16.85
CA THR A 215 1.29 -22.66 18.26
C THR A 215 1.24 -24.17 18.43
N ALA A 216 0.77 -24.91 17.43
CA ALA A 216 0.74 -26.37 17.45
C ALA A 216 2.15 -27.00 17.34
N THR A 217 3.12 -26.30 16.74
CA THR A 217 4.45 -26.84 16.45
C THR A 217 5.51 -26.40 17.47
N TYR A 218 5.38 -25.18 18.02
CA TYR A 218 6.35 -24.59 18.96
C TYR A 218 5.65 -23.78 20.05
N SER A 219 6.20 -23.78 21.29
CA SER A 219 5.83 -22.76 22.28
C SER A 219 6.40 -21.40 21.83
N PHE A 220 5.56 -20.64 21.19
CA PHE A 220 5.93 -19.36 20.56
C PHE A 220 5.99 -18.23 21.59
N ASN A 221 7.07 -17.45 21.56
CA ASN A 221 7.18 -16.23 22.37
C ASN A 221 7.00 -14.99 21.43
N PRO A 222 5.83 -14.32 21.44
CA PRO A 222 5.50 -13.25 20.50
C PRO A 222 6.31 -11.95 20.70
N THR A 223 7.17 -11.88 21.73
CA THR A 223 7.85 -10.65 22.13
C THR A 223 9.18 -10.38 21.43
N GLN A 224 9.69 -11.33 20.63
CA GLN A 224 10.97 -11.15 19.93
C GLN A 224 10.78 -10.86 18.44
N ALA A 225 10.50 -9.60 18.13
CA ALA A 225 10.72 -9.10 16.77
C ALA A 225 12.22 -8.95 16.54
N ALA A 226 12.86 -9.92 15.89
CA ALA A 226 14.31 -9.95 15.71
C ALA A 226 14.80 -8.95 14.63
N THR A 227 13.94 -8.56 13.67
CA THR A 227 14.29 -7.69 12.56
C THR A 227 13.99 -6.20 12.84
N LYS A 228 14.72 -5.30 12.16
CA LYS A 228 14.48 -3.85 12.25
C LYS A 228 13.09 -3.46 11.74
N GLU A 229 12.62 -4.11 10.68
CA GLU A 229 11.30 -3.93 10.10
C GLU A 229 10.20 -4.40 11.07
N GLY A 230 10.39 -5.54 11.71
CA GLY A 230 9.51 -6.06 12.73
C GLY A 230 9.34 -5.10 13.91
N LYS A 231 10.42 -4.51 14.41
CA LYS A 231 10.36 -3.52 15.49
C LYS A 231 9.56 -2.28 15.09
N ARG A 232 9.75 -1.74 13.88
CA ARG A 232 8.99 -0.57 13.38
C ARG A 232 7.50 -0.86 13.25
N LEU A 233 7.13 -2.06 12.81
CA LEU A 233 5.72 -2.47 12.73
C LEU A 233 5.12 -2.69 14.12
N ALA A 234 5.86 -3.29 15.05
CA ALA A 234 5.45 -3.42 16.44
C ALA A 234 5.26 -2.04 17.12
N GLU A 235 6.15 -1.08 16.86
CA GLU A 235 6.01 0.30 17.32
C GLU A 235 4.76 0.99 16.74
N ALA A 236 4.35 0.61 15.50
CA ALA A 236 3.11 1.07 14.89
C ALA A 236 1.85 0.37 15.45
N SER A 237 1.99 -0.51 16.45
CA SER A 237 0.90 -1.27 17.10
C SER A 237 0.17 -2.27 16.18
N PHE A 238 0.87 -2.87 15.23
CA PHE A 238 0.34 -4.01 14.47
C PHE A 238 0.59 -5.33 15.23
N GLU A 239 -0.39 -6.21 15.22
CA GLU A 239 -0.16 -7.61 15.60
C GLU A 239 0.73 -8.24 14.54
N MET A 240 1.83 -8.86 14.97
CA MET A 240 2.87 -9.34 14.07
C MET A 240 3.27 -10.76 14.39
N LEU A 241 3.50 -11.50 13.34
CA LEU A 241 4.05 -12.83 13.34
C LEU A 241 5.30 -12.81 12.45
N GLU A 242 6.31 -13.58 12.76
CA GLU A 242 7.53 -13.62 11.97
C GLU A 242 7.68 -15.00 11.31
N PHE A 243 7.85 -14.98 9.98
CA PHE A 243 8.14 -16.17 9.17
C PHE A 243 9.53 -16.06 8.55
N GLU A 244 10.46 -16.91 8.99
CA GLU A 244 11.85 -16.92 8.51
C GLU A 244 12.55 -15.54 8.50
N GLY A 245 12.30 -14.73 9.52
CA GLY A 245 12.87 -13.39 9.65
C GLY A 245 12.09 -12.31 8.89
N ILE A 246 10.92 -12.62 8.33
CA ILE A 246 10.06 -11.70 7.60
C ILE A 246 8.80 -11.46 8.45
N PRO A 247 8.44 -10.19 8.73
CA PRO A 247 7.21 -9.88 9.44
C PRO A 247 5.99 -10.24 8.60
N VAL A 248 5.04 -10.92 9.22
CA VAL A 248 3.72 -11.23 8.66
C VAL A 248 2.70 -10.41 9.41
N VAL A 249 1.89 -9.65 8.71
CA VAL A 249 0.83 -8.80 9.27
C VAL A 249 -0.46 -8.99 8.49
N TYR A 250 -1.58 -8.62 9.09
CA TYR A 250 -2.85 -8.61 8.38
C TYR A 250 -3.30 -7.19 8.08
N ASP A 251 -4.00 -7.02 6.98
CA ASP A 251 -4.67 -5.80 6.58
C ASP A 251 -6.14 -6.11 6.25
N GLU A 252 -7.06 -5.26 6.68
CA GLU A 252 -8.48 -5.48 6.48
C GLU A 252 -8.92 -5.26 5.03
N ASP A 253 -8.13 -4.52 4.25
CA ASP A 253 -8.39 -4.25 2.84
C ASP A 253 -7.93 -5.38 1.92
N MET A 254 -7.28 -6.43 2.48
CA MET A 254 -6.79 -7.57 1.69
C MET A 254 -7.93 -8.39 1.09
N PRO A 255 -7.84 -8.77 -0.20
CA PRO A 255 -8.77 -9.70 -0.84
C PRO A 255 -8.83 -11.03 -0.08
N THR A 256 -10.02 -11.62 -0.01
CA THR A 256 -10.22 -12.90 0.67
C THR A 256 -9.33 -13.99 0.06
N GLY A 257 -8.61 -14.72 0.92
CA GLY A 257 -7.71 -15.78 0.48
C GLY A 257 -6.39 -15.30 -0.12
N ALA A 258 -6.07 -13.99 -0.04
CA ALA A 258 -4.84 -13.45 -0.58
C ALA A 258 -3.74 -13.29 0.49
N MET A 259 -2.50 -13.49 0.03
CA MET A 259 -1.30 -13.21 0.77
C MET A 259 -0.27 -12.60 -0.18
N PHE A 260 0.30 -11.45 0.18
CA PHE A 260 1.27 -10.71 -0.62
C PHE A 260 2.66 -10.81 -0.03
N PHE A 261 3.64 -11.08 -0.87
CA PHE A 261 5.06 -11.11 -0.56
C PHE A 261 5.73 -9.88 -1.17
N MET A 262 5.92 -8.87 -0.35
CA MET A 262 6.40 -7.56 -0.79
C MET A 262 7.91 -7.42 -0.64
N ASN A 263 8.53 -6.82 -1.64
CA ASN A 263 9.92 -6.39 -1.59
C ASN A 263 9.99 -4.87 -1.65
N LYS A 264 10.47 -4.24 -0.57
CA LYS A 264 10.56 -2.79 -0.42
C LYS A 264 11.48 -2.11 -1.43
N ASP A 265 12.48 -2.83 -1.93
CA ASP A 265 13.48 -2.27 -2.85
C ASP A 265 12.93 -2.17 -4.27
N ASN A 266 11.96 -3.03 -4.61
CA ASN A 266 11.42 -3.15 -5.96
C ASN A 266 9.97 -2.68 -6.10
N TYR A 267 9.18 -2.64 -5.02
CA TYR A 267 7.86 -2.04 -5.02
C TYR A 267 7.91 -0.66 -4.37
N LYS A 268 7.63 0.36 -5.14
CA LYS A 268 7.85 1.76 -4.77
C LYS A 268 6.63 2.63 -5.08
N LEU A 269 6.48 3.69 -4.31
CA LEU A 269 5.49 4.73 -4.53
C LEU A 269 6.19 6.05 -4.90
N GLY A 270 6.08 6.45 -6.17
CA GLY A 270 6.48 7.78 -6.63
C GLY A 270 5.42 8.81 -6.24
N ILE A 271 5.83 9.89 -5.61
CA ILE A 271 4.95 10.98 -5.16
C ILE A 271 5.38 12.27 -5.85
N LEU A 272 4.42 13.00 -6.41
CA LEU A 272 4.68 14.34 -6.94
C LEU A 272 4.78 15.34 -5.78
N GLU A 273 5.90 16.07 -5.72
CA GLU A 273 6.21 16.99 -4.61
C GLU A 273 5.11 18.05 -4.42
N ASP A 274 4.64 18.64 -5.51
CA ASP A 274 3.62 19.69 -5.49
C ASP A 274 2.21 19.18 -5.16
N MET A 275 1.98 17.86 -5.19
CA MET A 275 0.68 17.23 -4.95
C MET A 275 0.68 16.21 -3.81
N ASN A 276 1.57 16.35 -2.85
CA ASN A 276 1.63 15.51 -1.68
C ASN A 276 0.72 16.02 -0.56
N PHE A 277 -0.54 15.61 -0.56
CA PHE A 277 -1.59 16.13 0.34
C PHE A 277 -1.69 17.66 0.28
N ALA A 278 -1.51 18.18 -0.92
CA ALA A 278 -1.56 19.62 -1.14
C ALA A 278 -2.99 20.14 -1.00
N VAL A 279 -3.13 21.22 -0.25
CA VAL A 279 -4.43 21.91 -0.10
C VAL A 279 -4.53 22.96 -1.19
N VAL A 280 -5.48 22.76 -2.10
CA VAL A 280 -5.79 23.71 -3.15
C VAL A 280 -6.68 24.82 -2.58
N ASP A 281 -6.49 26.04 -3.07
CA ASP A 281 -7.18 27.24 -2.60
C ASP A 281 -8.70 27.10 -2.54
N LYS A 282 -9.28 27.85 -1.58
CA LYS A 282 -10.71 27.90 -1.34
C LYS A 282 -11.44 28.36 -2.57
N ASN A 283 -12.33 27.56 -3.09
CA ASN A 283 -13.29 27.95 -4.09
C ASN A 283 -14.65 28.19 -3.43
N GLN A 284 -15.30 29.31 -3.77
CA GLN A 284 -16.64 29.64 -3.35
C GLN A 284 -17.53 29.71 -4.59
N PRO A 285 -18.49 28.76 -4.74
CA PRO A 285 -19.45 28.83 -5.83
C PRO A 285 -20.23 30.14 -5.81
N TYR A 286 -20.53 30.68 -6.95
CA TYR A 286 -21.17 31.99 -7.11
C TYR A 286 -22.59 32.07 -6.49
N ASP A 287 -23.28 30.93 -6.49
CA ASP A 287 -24.69 30.81 -6.09
C ASP A 287 -24.88 30.20 -4.69
N GLN A 288 -23.80 29.89 -3.97
CA GLN A 288 -23.87 29.20 -2.67
C GLN A 288 -22.91 29.79 -1.65
N HIS A 289 -23.37 29.92 -0.39
CA HIS A 289 -22.54 30.32 0.74
C HIS A 289 -21.78 29.14 1.32
N VAL A 290 -21.05 28.40 0.45
CA VAL A 290 -20.23 27.25 0.79
C VAL A 290 -18.80 27.54 0.42
N SER A 291 -17.85 27.28 1.31
CA SER A 291 -16.43 27.26 0.99
C SER A 291 -16.00 25.82 0.76
N ILE A 292 -15.36 25.56 -0.37
CA ILE A 292 -14.84 24.24 -0.74
C ILE A 292 -13.32 24.32 -0.80
N GLN A 293 -12.63 23.41 -0.12
CA GLN A 293 -11.19 23.20 -0.25
C GLN A 293 -10.97 21.79 -0.80
N HIS A 294 -10.00 21.64 -1.67
CA HIS A 294 -9.59 20.35 -2.20
C HIS A 294 -8.25 19.96 -1.59
N ILE A 295 -8.14 18.71 -1.14
CA ILE A 295 -6.87 18.10 -0.79
C ILE A 295 -6.55 17.12 -1.90
N THR A 296 -5.39 17.31 -2.54
CA THR A 296 -4.98 16.53 -3.70
C THR A 296 -3.75 15.70 -3.38
N PHE A 297 -3.70 14.49 -3.94
CA PHE A 297 -2.55 13.64 -3.92
C PHE A 297 -2.24 13.14 -5.32
N GLY A 298 -0.99 13.24 -5.75
CA GLY A 298 -0.54 12.78 -7.06
C GLY A 298 0.66 11.86 -6.92
N GLY A 299 0.60 10.71 -7.60
CA GLY A 299 1.69 9.74 -7.53
C GLY A 299 1.56 8.63 -8.55
N ALA A 300 2.45 7.66 -8.48
CA ALA A 300 2.40 6.41 -9.25
C ALA A 300 2.99 5.27 -8.42
N ALA A 301 2.27 4.16 -8.31
CA ALA A 301 2.86 2.92 -7.82
C ALA A 301 3.63 2.27 -8.96
N PHE A 302 4.86 1.87 -8.73
CA PHE A 302 5.72 1.29 -9.76
C PHE A 302 6.64 0.21 -9.22
N THR A 303 7.07 -0.65 -10.11
CA THR A 303 8.07 -1.68 -9.83
C THR A 303 9.14 -1.66 -10.91
N ASP A 304 10.38 -1.89 -10.51
CA ASP A 304 11.51 -2.10 -11.41
C ASP A 304 11.81 -3.59 -11.61
N ARG A 305 11.17 -4.48 -10.83
CA ARG A 305 11.38 -5.92 -10.92
C ARG A 305 10.19 -6.73 -10.42
N ARG A 306 9.34 -7.16 -11.33
CA ARG A 306 8.13 -7.95 -10.97
C ARG A 306 8.46 -9.32 -10.39
N ALA A 307 9.53 -9.97 -10.83
CA ALA A 307 9.96 -11.28 -10.32
C ALA A 307 10.32 -11.27 -8.82
N SER A 308 10.47 -10.11 -8.19
CA SER A 308 10.68 -9.98 -6.74
C SER A 308 9.39 -9.87 -5.93
N LEU A 309 8.25 -9.76 -6.61
CA LEU A 309 6.94 -9.66 -6.02
C LEU A 309 6.23 -11.01 -6.14
N GLY A 310 5.50 -11.38 -5.10
CA GLY A 310 4.75 -12.63 -5.09
C GLY A 310 3.40 -12.48 -4.45
N GLN A 311 2.49 -13.33 -4.89
CA GLN A 311 1.17 -13.45 -4.30
C GLN A 311 0.73 -14.90 -4.20
N MET A 312 -0.03 -15.19 -3.17
CA MET A 312 -0.87 -16.37 -3.07
C MET A 312 -2.30 -15.91 -3.09
N THR A 313 -3.14 -16.53 -3.91
CA THR A 313 -4.57 -16.22 -4.04
C THR A 313 -5.39 -17.47 -3.81
N GLU A 314 -6.69 -17.29 -3.53
CA GLU A 314 -7.64 -18.38 -3.33
C GLU A 314 -7.31 -19.32 -2.17
N LYS A 315 -6.37 -18.96 -1.29
CA LYS A 315 -6.04 -19.79 -0.13
C LYS A 315 -7.18 -19.83 0.88
N THR A 316 -7.42 -21.00 1.45
CA THR A 316 -8.44 -21.21 2.48
C THR A 316 -7.82 -21.22 3.87
N SER A 317 -8.60 -20.77 4.86
CA SER A 317 -8.26 -20.81 6.29
C SER A 317 -8.85 -22.03 7.01
N ALA A 318 -9.47 -22.96 6.26
CA ALA A 318 -10.16 -24.12 6.81
C ALA A 318 -9.19 -25.18 7.38
#